data_f1b7d9020160003c3e82261aaf8e3f8d
#
_entry.id   f1b7d9020160003c3e82261aaf8e3f8d
#
_cell.length_a   1.000
_cell.length_b   1.000
_cell.length_c   1.000
_cell.angle_alpha   90.00
_cell.angle_beta   90.00
_cell.angle_gamma   90.00
#
_symmetry.space_group_name_H-M   'P 1'
#
loop_
_entity.id
_entity.type
_entity.pdbx_description
1 polymer ?
#
loop_
_entity_poly.entity_id
_entity_poly.type
_entity_poly.pdbx_seq_one_letter_code
_entity_poly.pdbx_strand_id
1 'polypeptide(L)'
;MLRSIRLRNLLSFGPDSEAFPLQALNVLIGPNASGKSNLIEALGLLRATPGDLLAPIREGGGASEWLWKGGTDGRTPTASLEVVLDYPEGGMPLRYRLAFSVSGQRLELVDEAIENEHVDDASASPDFFYRHHQGHPLLNVRTRMTDRPGSAKGRQTRPLPQASAEQSILSQRRDEDSYPELSYVGAWLGRVSLHREWNLGRYTPPRLPQRTDLPGDFLLEDASNLGLVLNDLMSRRGVKQTLLENLKRLYARVEDFSVRIQGGTLQVFFHEEGLSAPIPATRLSDGTLRYLCLLTLLCHPTPPPLVCIEEPELGLHPDVLPDIGRLLREASTRTQLIVTTHSDTLISSLSEVPESVVVCEQEQGGTVLRRLEKDKLSEWLSRYSLGEVWRMGELGGNRW
;
A
#
# COMPACT_ATOMS: atom_id res chain seq x y z
N MET A 1 -10.50 -4.00 4.26
CA MET A 1 -9.71 -4.22 3.03
C MET A 1 -10.10 -3.16 2.00
N LEU A 2 -9.18 -2.76 1.14
CA LEU A 2 -9.46 -1.95 -0.04
C LEU A 2 -10.05 -2.86 -1.12
N ARG A 3 -11.33 -2.66 -1.47
CA ARG A 3 -12.05 -3.52 -2.44
C ARG A 3 -11.71 -3.20 -3.87
N SER A 4 -11.64 -1.90 -4.18
CA SER A 4 -11.33 -1.43 -5.53
C SER A 4 -10.64 -0.09 -5.51
N ILE A 5 -9.95 0.22 -6.60
CA ILE A 5 -9.33 1.51 -6.87
C ILE A 5 -9.66 1.96 -8.30
N ARG A 6 -9.95 3.23 -8.49
CA ARG A 6 -10.09 3.88 -9.80
C ARG A 6 -9.25 5.14 -9.83
N LEU A 7 -8.42 5.26 -10.85
CA LEU A 7 -7.55 6.42 -11.07
C LEU A 7 -7.88 7.00 -12.46
N ARG A 8 -8.18 8.29 -12.53
CA ARG A 8 -8.49 8.96 -13.80
C ARG A 8 -7.68 10.24 -13.93
N ASN A 9 -7.16 10.50 -15.12
CA ASN A 9 -6.31 11.65 -15.42
C ASN A 9 -5.15 11.84 -14.44
N LEU A 10 -4.64 10.74 -13.88
CA LEU A 10 -3.63 10.73 -12.83
C LEU A 10 -2.42 9.91 -13.27
N LEU A 11 -1.24 10.52 -13.27
CA LEU A 11 0.02 9.87 -13.66
C LEU A 11 -0.11 9.20 -15.05
N SER A 12 0.01 7.86 -15.12
CA SER A 12 -0.15 7.10 -16.36
C SER A 12 -1.58 6.62 -16.62
N PHE A 13 -2.53 6.89 -15.72
CA PHE A 13 -3.93 6.48 -15.86
C PHE A 13 -4.74 7.56 -16.57
N GLY A 14 -5.32 7.21 -17.71
CA GLY A 14 -6.08 8.13 -18.54
C GLY A 14 -7.53 8.40 -18.06
N PRO A 15 -8.31 9.15 -18.86
CA PRO A 15 -9.65 9.57 -18.48
C PRO A 15 -10.66 8.42 -18.37
N ASP A 16 -10.50 7.38 -19.17
CA ASP A 16 -11.45 6.26 -19.29
C ASP A 16 -11.09 5.07 -18.40
N SER A 17 -10.14 5.25 -17.45
CA SER A 17 -9.74 4.20 -16.55
C SER A 17 -10.91 3.71 -15.69
N GLU A 18 -11.10 2.39 -15.68
CA GLU A 18 -12.17 1.73 -14.93
C GLU A 18 -11.75 1.42 -13.49
N ALA A 19 -12.73 1.10 -12.64
CA ALA A 19 -12.47 0.64 -11.29
C ALA A 19 -11.87 -0.76 -11.32
N PHE A 20 -10.70 -0.93 -10.72
CA PHE A 20 -10.00 -2.20 -10.66
C PHE A 20 -10.25 -2.88 -9.30
N PRO A 21 -10.79 -4.11 -9.28
CA PRO A 21 -11.01 -4.86 -8.05
C PRO A 21 -9.69 -5.37 -7.48
N LEU A 22 -9.46 -5.13 -6.20
CA LEU A 22 -8.29 -5.58 -5.46
C LEU A 22 -8.60 -6.81 -4.62
N GLN A 23 -7.64 -7.72 -4.51
CA GLN A 23 -7.70 -8.91 -3.68
C GLN A 23 -6.73 -8.80 -2.49
N ALA A 24 -6.69 -9.82 -1.63
CA ALA A 24 -5.74 -9.88 -0.52
C ALA A 24 -4.27 -9.84 -0.99
N LEU A 25 -3.95 -10.48 -2.12
CA LEU A 25 -2.65 -10.42 -2.77
C LEU A 25 -2.82 -9.90 -4.20
N ASN A 26 -2.05 -8.88 -4.57
CA ASN A 26 -2.01 -8.29 -5.91
C ASN A 26 -0.55 -8.13 -6.33
N VAL A 27 -0.08 -8.99 -7.24
CA VAL A 27 1.28 -8.94 -7.78
C VAL A 27 1.26 -8.36 -9.18
N LEU A 28 1.77 -7.15 -9.32
CA LEU A 28 1.76 -6.38 -10.55
C LEU A 28 2.97 -6.75 -11.41
N ILE A 29 2.71 -7.19 -12.63
CA ILE A 29 3.73 -7.52 -13.64
C ILE A 29 3.53 -6.67 -14.87
N GLY A 30 4.56 -6.50 -15.67
CA GLY A 30 4.50 -5.75 -16.92
C GLY A 30 5.82 -5.05 -17.24
N PRO A 31 5.98 -4.46 -18.43
CA PRO A 31 7.20 -3.78 -18.80
C PRO A 31 7.47 -2.53 -17.95
N ASN A 32 8.68 -1.99 -18.05
CA ASN A 32 8.98 -0.68 -17.48
C ASN A 32 8.04 0.37 -18.08
N ALA A 33 7.66 1.36 -17.26
CA ALA A 33 6.72 2.42 -17.64
C ALA A 33 5.28 1.94 -17.94
N SER A 34 4.89 0.72 -17.56
CA SER A 34 3.49 0.25 -17.68
C SER A 34 2.53 0.80 -16.62
N GLY A 35 3.04 1.55 -15.63
CA GLY A 35 2.23 2.18 -14.59
C GLY A 35 2.17 1.43 -13.25
N LYS A 36 2.97 0.34 -13.06
CA LYS A 36 3.03 -0.40 -11.79
C LYS A 36 3.36 0.51 -10.60
N SER A 37 4.46 1.25 -10.68
CA SER A 37 4.87 2.19 -9.63
C SER A 37 3.90 3.35 -9.47
N ASN A 38 3.25 3.79 -10.56
CA ASN A 38 2.25 4.86 -10.52
C ASN A 38 1.00 4.47 -9.69
N LEU A 39 0.63 3.19 -9.68
CA LEU A 39 -0.44 2.71 -8.78
C LEU A 39 -0.02 2.84 -7.31
N ILE A 40 1.22 2.45 -6.98
CA ILE A 40 1.75 2.58 -5.61
C ILE A 40 1.89 4.06 -5.22
N GLU A 41 2.29 4.91 -6.16
CA GLU A 41 2.39 6.35 -5.95
C GLU A 41 1.01 6.99 -5.66
N ALA A 42 -0.03 6.58 -6.39
CA ALA A 42 -1.40 7.00 -6.12
C ALA A 42 -1.89 6.55 -4.72
N LEU A 43 -1.50 5.36 -4.25
CA LEU A 43 -1.75 4.92 -2.87
C LEU A 43 -0.98 5.75 -1.84
N GLY A 44 0.22 6.21 -2.18
CA GLY A 44 0.99 7.16 -1.38
C GLY A 44 0.27 8.50 -1.21
N LEU A 45 -0.36 9.00 -2.28
CA LEU A 45 -1.18 10.20 -2.21
C LEU A 45 -2.40 10.00 -1.31
N LEU A 46 -3.11 8.86 -1.43
CA LEU A 46 -4.23 8.52 -0.55
C LEU A 46 -3.79 8.41 0.92
N ARG A 47 -2.64 7.81 1.20
CA ARG A 47 -2.06 7.73 2.55
C ARG A 47 -1.82 9.12 3.15
N ALA A 48 -1.46 10.09 2.35
CA ALA A 48 -1.18 11.45 2.79
C ALA A 48 -2.44 12.26 3.11
N THR A 49 -3.63 11.84 2.65
CA THR A 49 -4.88 12.60 2.84
C THR A 49 -5.24 12.89 4.31
N PRO A 50 -5.03 12.01 5.30
CA PRO A 50 -5.27 12.34 6.69
C PRO A 50 -4.15 13.18 7.35
N GLY A 51 -3.11 13.53 6.60
CA GLY A 51 -1.96 14.31 7.05
C GLY A 51 -1.69 15.51 6.15
N ASP A 52 -0.53 15.53 5.49
CA ASP A 52 -0.14 16.55 4.51
C ASP A 52 -0.27 15.99 3.09
N LEU A 53 -1.43 16.23 2.47
CA LEU A 53 -1.73 15.84 1.08
C LEU A 53 -0.71 16.39 0.08
N LEU A 54 -0.11 17.55 0.37
CA LEU A 54 0.81 18.21 -0.54
C LEU A 54 2.24 17.66 -0.43
N ALA A 55 2.59 16.90 0.61
CA ALA A 55 3.94 16.35 0.78
C ALA A 55 4.35 15.47 -0.42
N PRO A 56 3.63 14.38 -0.80
CA PRO A 56 4.00 13.58 -1.97
C PRO A 56 3.94 14.38 -3.27
N ILE A 57 3.06 15.38 -3.38
CA ILE A 57 2.98 16.25 -4.56
C ILE A 57 4.27 17.05 -4.73
N ARG A 58 4.80 17.64 -3.65
CA ARG A 58 6.05 18.39 -3.67
C ARG A 58 7.26 17.50 -3.97
N GLU A 59 7.30 16.33 -3.34
CA GLU A 59 8.35 15.32 -3.55
C GLU A 59 8.35 14.77 -4.98
N GLY A 60 7.17 14.60 -5.57
CA GLY A 60 6.97 14.11 -6.94
C GLY A 60 7.14 15.19 -8.04
N GLY A 61 7.76 16.33 -7.75
CA GLY A 61 8.07 17.37 -8.75
C GLY A 61 6.98 18.41 -8.98
N GLY A 62 5.94 18.42 -8.15
CA GLY A 62 4.85 19.40 -8.20
C GLY A 62 3.56 18.87 -8.85
N ALA A 63 2.49 19.63 -8.68
CA ALA A 63 1.13 19.17 -8.99
C ALA A 63 0.93 18.80 -10.48
N SER A 64 1.61 19.49 -11.40
CA SER A 64 1.51 19.22 -12.84
C SER A 64 2.08 17.85 -13.23
N GLU A 65 3.04 17.31 -12.46
CA GLU A 65 3.62 15.99 -12.74
C GLU A 65 2.68 14.84 -12.41
N TRP A 66 1.69 15.09 -11.56
CA TRP A 66 0.67 14.12 -11.19
C TRP A 66 -0.50 14.02 -12.18
N LEU A 67 -0.64 15.00 -13.09
CA LEU A 67 -1.69 14.97 -14.08
C LEU A 67 -1.33 14.07 -15.26
N TRP A 68 -2.34 13.39 -15.81
CA TRP A 68 -2.23 12.66 -17.07
C TRP A 68 -1.76 13.58 -18.19
N LYS A 69 -0.72 13.15 -18.91
CA LYS A 69 -0.08 13.93 -20.00
C LYS A 69 -0.51 13.49 -21.41
N GLY A 70 -1.45 12.55 -21.51
CA GLY A 70 -2.07 12.19 -22.79
C GLY A 70 -2.96 13.33 -23.30
N GLY A 71 -3.26 13.32 -24.61
CA GLY A 71 -3.92 14.42 -25.30
C GLY A 71 -5.16 14.96 -24.56
N THR A 72 -5.06 16.18 -24.14
CA THR A 72 -6.17 16.96 -23.58
C THR A 72 -6.42 18.08 -24.57
N ASP A 73 -7.67 18.32 -24.97
CA ASP A 73 -8.09 19.37 -25.93
C ASP A 73 -7.78 20.79 -25.43
N GLY A 74 -6.53 21.02 -24.96
CA GLY A 74 -6.06 22.29 -24.41
C GLY A 74 -6.59 22.65 -23.03
N ARG A 75 -7.30 21.75 -22.35
CA ARG A 75 -7.80 21.93 -20.98
C ARG A 75 -6.94 21.20 -19.97
N THR A 76 -6.68 21.80 -18.84
CA THR A 76 -6.04 21.12 -17.71
C THR A 76 -6.96 20.03 -17.22
N PRO A 77 -6.53 18.75 -17.20
CA PRO A 77 -7.38 17.66 -16.73
C PRO A 77 -7.63 17.77 -15.22
N THR A 78 -8.78 17.30 -14.79
CA THR A 78 -9.04 17.03 -13.36
C THR A 78 -8.65 15.60 -13.07
N ALA A 79 -7.64 15.42 -12.22
CA ALA A 79 -7.26 14.11 -11.71
C ALA A 79 -8.25 13.63 -10.65
N SER A 80 -8.57 12.35 -10.64
CA SER A 80 -9.41 11.76 -9.60
C SER A 80 -8.93 10.40 -9.15
N LEU A 81 -9.07 10.18 -7.85
CA LEU A 81 -8.85 8.90 -7.18
C LEU A 81 -10.15 8.50 -6.48
N GLU A 82 -10.58 7.28 -6.70
CA GLU A 82 -11.73 6.70 -6.01
C GLU A 82 -11.34 5.35 -5.44
N VAL A 83 -11.67 5.11 -4.18
CA VAL A 83 -11.42 3.84 -3.51
C VAL A 83 -12.65 3.39 -2.72
N VAL A 84 -12.85 2.08 -2.68
CA VAL A 84 -13.90 1.45 -1.88
C VAL A 84 -13.24 0.64 -0.76
N LEU A 85 -13.65 0.91 0.47
CA LEU A 85 -13.10 0.32 1.69
C LEU A 85 -14.17 -0.51 2.42
N ASP A 86 -13.79 -1.69 2.92
CA ASP A 86 -14.65 -2.37 3.90
C ASP A 86 -14.85 -1.47 5.12
N TYR A 87 -16.06 -1.44 5.64
CA TYR A 87 -16.41 -0.73 6.86
C TYR A 87 -17.13 -1.67 7.83
N PRO A 88 -16.38 -2.32 8.75
CA PRO A 88 -16.95 -3.33 9.65
C PRO A 88 -18.02 -2.80 10.62
N GLU A 89 -17.97 -1.50 10.95
CA GLU A 89 -18.93 -0.86 11.87
C GLU A 89 -20.20 -0.39 11.17
N GLY A 90 -20.25 -0.46 9.85
CA GLY A 90 -21.38 -0.06 9.03
C GLY A 90 -22.01 -1.20 8.27
N GLY A 91 -23.22 -0.98 7.74
CA GLY A 91 -23.94 -1.98 6.93
C GLY A 91 -23.40 -2.11 5.49
N MET A 92 -22.62 -1.14 5.03
CA MET A 92 -22.10 -1.05 3.66
C MET A 92 -20.63 -0.60 3.64
N PRO A 93 -19.89 -0.96 2.59
CA PRO A 93 -18.55 -0.39 2.34
C PRO A 93 -18.62 1.11 2.10
N LEU A 94 -17.52 1.80 2.39
CA LEU A 94 -17.38 3.24 2.16
C LEU A 94 -16.63 3.49 0.86
N ARG A 95 -17.16 4.41 0.06
CA ARG A 95 -16.46 4.99 -1.09
C ARG A 95 -15.84 6.32 -0.65
N TYR A 96 -14.54 6.44 -0.85
CA TYR A 96 -13.82 7.70 -0.74
C TYR A 96 -13.40 8.15 -2.13
N ARG A 97 -13.73 9.38 -2.48
CA ARG A 97 -13.37 10.03 -3.74
C ARG A 97 -12.64 11.33 -3.47
N LEU A 98 -11.56 11.55 -4.18
CA LEU A 98 -10.76 12.76 -4.18
C LEU A 98 -10.51 13.19 -5.61
N ALA A 99 -10.82 14.43 -5.96
CA ALA A 99 -10.48 14.99 -7.25
C ALA A 99 -9.82 16.37 -7.09
N PHE A 100 -8.80 16.62 -7.90
CA PHE A 100 -8.07 17.87 -7.90
C PHE A 100 -7.71 18.32 -9.31
N SER A 101 -7.54 19.60 -9.46
CA SER A 101 -6.98 20.25 -10.64
C SER A 101 -5.75 21.05 -10.26
N VAL A 102 -5.09 21.60 -11.28
CA VAL A 102 -3.92 22.46 -11.09
C VAL A 102 -4.22 23.84 -11.67
N SER A 103 -4.18 24.86 -10.82
CA SER A 103 -4.32 26.25 -11.18
C SER A 103 -2.96 26.96 -11.00
N GLY A 104 -2.33 27.34 -12.10
CA GLY A 104 -0.94 27.78 -12.06
C GLY A 104 0.01 26.66 -11.66
N GLN A 105 0.57 26.73 -10.44
CA GLN A 105 1.43 25.69 -9.86
C GLN A 105 0.82 25.09 -8.57
N ARG A 106 -0.43 25.42 -8.24
CA ARG A 106 -1.08 25.00 -7.02
C ARG A 106 -2.11 23.89 -7.30
N LEU A 107 -2.15 22.93 -6.42
CA LEU A 107 -3.21 21.94 -6.39
C LEU A 107 -4.45 22.56 -5.75
N GLU A 108 -5.61 22.39 -6.40
CA GLU A 108 -6.92 22.78 -5.89
C GLU A 108 -7.83 21.56 -5.86
N LEU A 109 -8.38 21.25 -4.68
CA LEU A 109 -9.40 20.21 -4.54
C LEU A 109 -10.70 20.67 -5.20
N VAL A 110 -11.13 19.90 -6.18
CA VAL A 110 -12.38 20.17 -6.96
C VAL A 110 -13.54 19.41 -6.37
N ASP A 111 -13.31 18.16 -5.95
CA ASP A 111 -14.31 17.28 -5.38
C ASP A 111 -13.65 16.36 -4.32
N GLU A 112 -14.36 16.16 -3.22
CA GLU A 112 -13.99 15.17 -2.20
C GLU A 112 -15.27 14.65 -1.56
N ALA A 113 -15.41 13.33 -1.46
CA ALA A 113 -16.58 12.72 -0.87
C ALA A 113 -16.26 11.44 -0.10
N ILE A 114 -17.03 11.23 0.98
CA ILE A 114 -17.11 9.95 1.70
C ILE A 114 -18.58 9.58 1.74
N GLU A 115 -18.93 8.46 1.14
CA GLU A 115 -20.30 8.01 0.96
C GLU A 115 -20.39 6.48 1.03
N ASN A 116 -21.59 5.92 1.18
CA ASN A 116 -21.80 4.49 1.02
C ASN A 116 -21.51 4.07 -0.43
N GLU A 117 -21.00 2.85 -0.63
CA GLU A 117 -20.69 2.34 -1.98
C GLU A 117 -21.92 2.28 -2.87
N HIS A 118 -23.05 1.84 -2.30
CA HIS A 118 -24.29 1.64 -3.04
C HIS A 118 -25.41 2.54 -2.53
N VAL A 119 -26.39 2.73 -3.38
CA VAL A 119 -27.65 3.41 -3.05
C VAL A 119 -28.53 2.46 -2.24
N ASP A 120 -29.13 2.93 -1.16
CA ASP A 120 -30.14 2.17 -0.45
C ASP A 120 -31.42 2.10 -1.30
N ASP A 121 -32.17 0.99 -1.27
CA ASP A 121 -33.37 0.76 -2.11
C ASP A 121 -34.44 1.85 -2.00
N ALA A 122 -34.39 2.67 -0.95
CA ALA A 122 -35.31 3.77 -0.69
C ALA A 122 -34.82 5.16 -1.14
N SER A 123 -33.57 5.29 -1.65
CA SER A 123 -32.91 6.56 -1.91
C SER A 123 -32.54 6.75 -3.38
N ALA A 124 -32.54 8.00 -3.87
CA ALA A 124 -32.13 8.31 -5.24
C ALA A 124 -30.60 8.47 -5.41
N SER A 125 -29.85 8.51 -4.31
CA SER A 125 -28.38 8.66 -4.28
C SER A 125 -27.81 8.00 -3.02
N PRO A 126 -26.52 7.58 -3.04
CA PRO A 126 -25.86 7.03 -1.86
C PRO A 126 -25.89 8.00 -0.68
N ASP A 127 -26.03 7.45 0.54
CA ASP A 127 -25.87 8.24 1.76
C ASP A 127 -24.43 8.74 1.84
N PHE A 128 -24.27 10.04 2.02
CA PHE A 128 -22.96 10.67 2.16
C PHE A 128 -22.70 11.06 3.63
N PHE A 129 -21.44 11.01 4.00
CA PHE A 129 -20.93 11.45 5.30
C PHE A 129 -20.20 12.78 5.18
N TYR A 130 -19.53 12.97 4.08
CA TYR A 130 -18.95 14.24 3.64
C TYR A 130 -19.05 14.37 2.13
N ARG A 131 -19.29 15.59 1.67
CA ARG A 131 -19.25 15.93 0.25
C ARG A 131 -18.77 17.38 0.09
N HIS A 132 -17.76 17.55 -0.72
CA HIS A 132 -17.27 18.85 -1.19
C HIS A 132 -17.38 18.88 -2.71
N HIS A 133 -18.15 19.79 -3.26
CA HIS A 133 -18.27 19.96 -4.68
C HIS A 133 -18.29 21.45 -5.01
N GLN A 134 -17.39 21.90 -5.89
CA GLN A 134 -17.30 23.29 -6.36
C GLN A 134 -17.32 24.35 -5.24
N GLY A 135 -16.57 24.14 -4.18
CA GLY A 135 -16.45 25.09 -3.07
C GLY A 135 -17.55 25.02 -2.00
N HIS A 136 -18.46 24.04 -2.09
CA HIS A 136 -19.55 23.85 -1.13
C HIS A 136 -19.35 22.57 -0.29
N PRO A 137 -18.62 22.64 0.83
CA PRO A 137 -18.44 21.48 1.70
C PRO A 137 -19.66 21.26 2.61
N LEU A 138 -20.19 20.04 2.59
CA LEU A 138 -21.31 19.58 3.40
C LEU A 138 -20.86 18.38 4.26
N LEU A 139 -21.16 18.42 5.52
CA LEU A 139 -20.83 17.37 6.49
C LEU A 139 -22.08 16.81 7.12
N ASN A 140 -22.21 15.50 7.16
CA ASN A 140 -23.33 14.79 7.76
C ASN A 140 -22.92 14.26 9.14
N VAL A 141 -23.36 14.97 10.18
CA VAL A 141 -22.95 14.78 11.58
C VAL A 141 -23.89 13.82 12.28
N ARG A 142 -23.38 12.83 13.01
CA ARG A 142 -24.18 12.04 13.97
C ARG A 142 -24.68 12.97 15.10
N THR A 143 -26.00 13.02 15.31
CA THR A 143 -26.58 13.72 16.44
C THR A 143 -26.52 12.81 17.65
N ARG A 144 -25.85 13.25 18.75
CA ARG A 144 -25.94 12.56 20.04
C ARG A 144 -27.41 12.52 20.46
N MET A 145 -27.86 11.36 20.93
CA MET A 145 -29.18 11.23 21.56
C MET A 145 -29.24 12.23 22.74
N THR A 146 -29.95 13.31 22.58
CA THR A 146 -30.47 14.04 23.75
C THR A 146 -31.55 13.17 24.37
N ASP A 147 -31.59 13.05 25.69
CA ASP A 147 -32.49 12.22 26.51
C ASP A 147 -34.00 12.59 26.38
N ARG A 148 -34.44 12.91 25.16
CA ARG A 148 -35.88 13.11 24.87
C ARG A 148 -36.45 11.84 24.24
N PRO A 149 -37.40 11.18 24.90
CA PRO A 149 -38.10 10.03 24.32
C PRO A 149 -38.81 10.48 23.04
N GLY A 150 -38.44 9.86 21.90
CA GLY A 150 -39.07 10.11 20.61
C GLY A 150 -38.18 10.79 19.53
N SER A 151 -36.93 11.15 19.84
CA SER A 151 -36.02 11.66 18.82
C SER A 151 -35.34 10.50 18.08
N ALA A 152 -35.64 10.35 16.82
CA ALA A 152 -35.02 9.37 15.93
C ALA A 152 -33.49 9.56 15.94
N LYS A 153 -32.73 8.45 15.86
CA LYS A 153 -31.30 8.47 15.54
C LYS A 153 -31.15 9.20 14.19
N GLY A 154 -30.83 10.49 14.25
CA GLY A 154 -30.78 11.36 13.07
C GLY A 154 -29.34 11.79 12.77
N ARG A 155 -29.02 11.91 11.51
CA ARG A 155 -27.86 12.67 11.04
C ARG A 155 -28.34 14.06 10.66
N GLN A 156 -27.50 15.07 10.91
CA GLN A 156 -27.79 16.45 10.53
C GLN A 156 -26.73 16.94 9.53
N THR A 157 -27.15 17.31 8.35
CA THR A 157 -26.27 17.94 7.37
C THR A 157 -25.96 19.39 7.79
N ARG A 158 -24.67 19.71 7.83
CA ARG A 158 -24.19 21.06 8.17
C ARG A 158 -23.22 21.56 7.11
N PRO A 159 -23.33 22.82 6.66
CA PRO A 159 -22.30 23.42 5.82
C PRO A 159 -21.02 23.62 6.64
N LEU A 160 -19.87 23.51 5.98
CA LEU A 160 -18.54 23.65 6.56
C LEU A 160 -17.79 24.83 5.91
N PRO A 161 -18.14 26.09 6.25
CA PRO A 161 -17.65 27.27 5.52
C PRO A 161 -16.14 27.54 5.64
N GLN A 162 -15.42 26.81 6.50
CA GLN A 162 -13.98 27.00 6.77
C GLN A 162 -13.12 25.81 6.30
N ALA A 163 -13.61 24.95 5.39
CA ALA A 163 -12.78 23.89 4.84
C ALA A 163 -11.72 24.49 3.89
N SER A 164 -10.47 24.10 4.06
CA SER A 164 -9.39 24.51 3.16
C SER A 164 -9.52 23.77 1.82
N ALA A 165 -9.42 24.49 0.71
CA ALA A 165 -9.43 23.89 -0.63
C ALA A 165 -8.11 23.15 -0.99
N GLU A 166 -7.08 23.28 -0.18
CA GLU A 166 -5.76 22.63 -0.38
C GLU A 166 -5.54 21.41 0.52
N GLN A 167 -6.50 21.10 1.41
CA GLN A 167 -6.38 20.04 2.41
C GLN A 167 -7.59 19.12 2.39
N SER A 168 -7.36 17.81 2.44
CA SER A 168 -8.42 16.83 2.59
C SER A 168 -9.19 17.02 3.89
N ILE A 169 -10.49 16.73 3.88
CA ILE A 169 -11.32 16.71 5.09
C ILE A 169 -10.76 15.76 6.15
N LEU A 170 -10.11 14.67 5.73
CA LEU A 170 -9.54 13.66 6.61
C LEU A 170 -8.42 14.22 7.51
N SER A 171 -7.73 15.28 7.08
CA SER A 171 -6.73 15.99 7.91
C SER A 171 -7.37 17.02 8.84
N GLN A 172 -8.54 17.54 8.49
CA GLN A 172 -9.18 18.65 9.16
C GLN A 172 -10.20 18.21 10.26
N ARG A 173 -10.73 17.00 10.15
CA ARG A 173 -11.79 16.49 11.05
C ARG A 173 -11.47 15.07 11.53
N ARG A 174 -11.22 14.93 12.83
CA ARG A 174 -10.89 13.67 13.51
C ARG A 174 -11.68 13.58 14.83
N ASP A 175 -12.90 13.10 14.74
CA ASP A 175 -13.76 12.89 15.91
C ASP A 175 -14.59 11.63 15.64
N GLU A 176 -14.24 10.54 16.33
CA GLU A 176 -14.88 9.22 16.17
C GLU A 176 -16.35 9.23 16.60
N ASP A 177 -16.71 10.07 17.57
CA ASP A 177 -18.10 10.17 18.05
C ASP A 177 -19.00 10.88 17.02
N SER A 178 -18.51 11.98 16.46
CA SER A 178 -19.28 12.84 15.54
C SER A 178 -19.16 12.40 14.07
N TYR A 179 -18.00 11.86 13.69
CA TYR A 179 -17.65 11.52 12.30
C TYR A 179 -16.94 10.16 12.19
N PRO A 180 -17.57 9.07 12.65
CA PRO A 180 -16.90 7.77 12.69
C PRO A 180 -16.42 7.28 11.33
N GLU A 181 -17.17 7.55 10.25
CA GLU A 181 -16.82 7.15 8.89
C GLU A 181 -15.57 7.90 8.38
N LEU A 182 -15.49 9.21 8.64
CA LEU A 182 -14.31 10.01 8.27
C LEU A 182 -13.08 9.56 9.07
N SER A 183 -13.25 9.37 10.38
CA SER A 183 -12.20 8.91 11.27
C SER A 183 -11.69 7.53 10.87
N TYR A 184 -12.58 6.61 10.51
CA TYR A 184 -12.24 5.27 10.02
C TYR A 184 -11.43 5.34 8.71
N VAL A 185 -11.94 6.06 7.70
CA VAL A 185 -11.24 6.20 6.40
C VAL A 185 -9.86 6.83 6.60
N GLY A 186 -9.78 7.92 7.39
CA GLY A 186 -8.52 8.58 7.68
C GLY A 186 -7.53 7.69 8.43
N ALA A 187 -7.97 6.96 9.45
CA ALA A 187 -7.14 6.02 10.20
C ALA A 187 -6.68 4.85 9.33
N TRP A 188 -7.54 4.33 8.47
CA TRP A 188 -7.20 3.24 7.56
C TRP A 188 -6.16 3.67 6.52
N LEU A 189 -6.40 4.79 5.82
CA LEU A 189 -5.50 5.32 4.80
C LEU A 189 -4.14 5.72 5.39
N GLY A 190 -4.14 6.37 6.56
CA GLY A 190 -2.91 6.78 7.24
C GLY A 190 -2.00 5.62 7.68
N ARG A 191 -2.53 4.40 7.75
CA ARG A 191 -1.78 3.19 8.09
C ARG A 191 -1.31 2.38 6.88
N VAL A 192 -1.53 2.84 5.66
CA VAL A 192 -0.94 2.23 4.45
C VAL A 192 0.58 2.34 4.54
N SER A 193 1.28 1.23 4.32
CA SER A 193 2.75 1.17 4.37
C SER A 193 3.32 0.93 2.98
N LEU A 194 4.31 1.75 2.58
CA LEU A 194 4.91 1.71 1.25
C LEU A 194 6.40 1.41 1.37
N HIS A 195 6.86 0.32 0.77
CA HIS A 195 8.27 -0.08 0.76
C HIS A 195 8.77 -0.11 -0.69
N ARG A 196 9.30 1.04 -1.14
CA ARG A 196 9.74 1.23 -2.52
C ARG A 196 11.22 0.95 -2.69
N GLU A 197 12.04 1.68 -1.95
CA GLU A 197 13.50 1.63 -2.07
C GLU A 197 14.13 1.50 -0.69
N TRP A 198 14.83 0.39 -0.46
CA TRP A 198 15.70 0.29 0.70
C TRP A 198 17.12 0.63 0.32
N ASN A 199 17.60 1.74 0.84
CA ASN A 199 19.01 2.06 0.79
C ASN A 199 19.72 1.26 1.88
N LEU A 200 20.43 0.20 1.48
CA LEU A 200 21.15 -0.71 2.35
C LEU A 200 22.67 -0.52 2.29
N GLY A 201 23.11 0.61 1.75
CA GLY A 201 24.52 0.97 1.66
C GLY A 201 25.24 1.04 3.03
N ARG A 202 26.56 1.14 2.98
CA ARG A 202 27.44 1.00 4.16
C ARG A 202 27.11 1.92 5.35
N TYR A 203 26.55 3.09 5.09
CA TYR A 203 26.31 4.13 6.10
C TYR A 203 24.82 4.42 6.30
N THR A 204 23.97 3.46 6.00
CA THR A 204 22.51 3.63 6.08
C THR A 204 21.95 3.14 7.42
N PRO A 205 20.79 3.67 7.85
CA PRO A 205 20.21 3.34 9.16
C PRO A 205 20.06 1.85 9.46
N PRO A 206 19.65 0.97 8.53
CA PRO A 206 19.50 -0.45 8.84
C PRO A 206 20.80 -1.15 9.28
N ARG A 207 21.95 -0.60 8.89
CA ARG A 207 23.28 -1.15 9.25
C ARG A 207 23.85 -0.59 10.53
N LEU A 208 23.62 0.69 10.76
CA LEU A 208 24.21 1.43 11.87
C LEU A 208 23.45 1.20 13.18
N PRO A 209 24.02 1.55 14.34
CA PRO A 209 23.25 1.65 15.58
C PRO A 209 22.06 2.60 15.41
N GLN A 210 20.86 2.11 15.68
CA GLN A 210 19.59 2.81 15.48
C GLN A 210 19.14 3.49 16.78
N ARG A 211 18.39 4.56 16.67
CA ARG A 211 17.80 5.27 17.81
C ARG A 211 16.71 4.45 18.44
N THR A 212 16.59 4.50 19.78
CA THR A 212 15.56 3.77 20.54
C THR A 212 14.23 4.52 20.66
N ASP A 213 14.16 5.77 20.21
CA ASP A 213 12.96 6.63 20.27
C ASP A 213 12.13 6.62 18.95
N LEU A 214 12.48 5.76 17.99
CA LEU A 214 11.69 5.54 16.79
C LEU A 214 10.47 4.62 17.08
N PRO A 215 9.43 4.63 16.23
CA PRO A 215 8.33 3.67 16.32
C PRO A 215 8.84 2.23 16.23
N GLY A 216 8.33 1.33 17.05
CA GLY A 216 8.75 -0.07 17.10
C GLY A 216 7.67 -1.08 16.67
N ASP A 217 6.49 -0.61 16.33
CA ASP A 217 5.30 -1.40 16.02
C ASP A 217 5.28 -1.98 14.60
N PHE A 218 5.91 -1.30 13.63
CA PHE A 218 6.08 -1.78 12.26
C PHE A 218 7.28 -1.14 11.57
N LEU A 219 7.81 -1.81 10.52
CA LEU A 219 8.99 -1.35 9.80
C LEU A 219 8.70 -0.03 9.06
N LEU A 220 9.53 0.99 9.29
CA LEU A 220 9.50 2.24 8.53
C LEU A 220 9.95 2.02 7.09
N GLU A 221 9.58 2.90 6.18
CA GLU A 221 9.86 2.80 4.74
C GLU A 221 11.36 2.71 4.42
N ASP A 222 12.17 3.46 5.16
CA ASP A 222 13.64 3.45 5.05
C ASP A 222 14.33 2.38 5.91
N ALA A 223 13.55 1.55 6.61
CA ALA A 223 14.00 0.53 7.55
C ALA A 223 14.90 1.07 8.69
N SER A 224 14.82 2.36 9.01
CA SER A 224 15.63 2.99 10.07
C SER A 224 15.36 2.45 11.47
N ASN A 225 14.23 1.78 11.67
CA ASN A 225 13.81 1.17 12.93
C ASN A 225 13.86 -0.38 12.92
N LEU A 226 14.55 -1.00 11.94
CA LEU A 226 14.60 -2.45 11.77
C LEU A 226 14.89 -3.20 13.07
N GLY A 227 15.88 -2.76 13.83
CA GLY A 227 16.26 -3.40 15.07
C GLY A 227 15.22 -3.25 16.19
N LEU A 228 14.47 -2.13 16.24
CA LEU A 228 13.36 -1.97 17.20
C LEU A 228 12.24 -2.95 16.90
N VAL A 229 11.82 -3.03 15.65
CA VAL A 229 10.76 -3.95 15.23
C VAL A 229 11.19 -5.40 15.46
N LEU A 230 12.44 -5.76 15.12
CA LEU A 230 12.97 -7.10 15.42
C LEU A 230 12.97 -7.39 16.92
N ASN A 231 13.35 -6.42 17.76
CA ASN A 231 13.35 -6.57 19.23
C ASN A 231 11.92 -6.83 19.76
N ASP A 232 10.91 -6.11 19.24
CA ASP A 232 9.51 -6.36 19.56
C ASP A 232 9.07 -7.75 19.09
N LEU A 233 9.33 -8.10 17.83
CA LEU A 233 8.98 -9.40 17.25
C LEU A 233 9.62 -10.57 17.99
N MET A 234 10.87 -10.44 18.45
CA MET A 234 11.55 -11.45 19.24
C MET A 234 10.89 -11.72 20.60
N SER A 235 10.21 -10.73 21.16
CA SER A 235 9.47 -10.87 22.43
C SER A 235 8.16 -11.64 22.26
N ARG A 236 7.64 -11.73 21.03
CA ARG A 236 6.36 -12.37 20.73
C ARG A 236 6.55 -13.88 20.53
N ARG A 237 5.71 -14.67 21.21
CA ARG A 237 5.80 -16.14 21.21
C ARG A 237 5.76 -16.70 19.78
N GLY A 238 6.76 -17.49 19.42
CA GLY A 238 6.86 -18.20 18.13
C GLY A 238 7.36 -17.34 16.96
N VAL A 239 7.29 -16.02 17.03
CA VAL A 239 7.67 -15.16 15.90
C VAL A 239 9.17 -15.20 15.65
N LYS A 240 10.00 -15.16 16.70
CA LYS A 240 11.47 -15.30 16.56
C LYS A 240 11.83 -16.59 15.84
N GLN A 241 11.19 -17.70 16.22
CA GLN A 241 11.45 -18.99 15.59
C GLN A 241 11.09 -18.99 14.11
N THR A 242 9.94 -18.44 13.75
CA THR A 242 9.50 -18.29 12.36
C THR A 242 10.48 -17.43 11.54
N LEU A 243 10.93 -16.30 12.10
CA LEU A 243 11.93 -15.44 11.46
C LEU A 243 13.24 -16.19 11.23
N LEU A 244 13.72 -16.93 12.24
CA LEU A 244 14.98 -17.65 12.16
C LEU A 244 14.90 -18.81 11.15
N GLU A 245 13.83 -19.57 11.13
CA GLU A 245 13.62 -20.66 10.16
C GLU A 245 13.62 -20.13 8.71
N ASN A 246 12.97 -19.01 8.46
CA ASN A 246 12.99 -18.39 7.15
C ASN A 246 14.36 -17.77 6.82
N LEU A 247 15.02 -17.15 7.80
CA LEU A 247 16.35 -16.57 7.60
C LEU A 247 17.39 -17.64 7.20
N LYS A 248 17.31 -18.83 7.79
CA LYS A 248 18.19 -19.98 7.47
C LYS A 248 18.07 -20.44 6.01
N ARG A 249 16.97 -20.16 5.32
CA ARG A 249 16.80 -20.50 3.89
C ARG A 249 17.72 -19.69 2.99
N LEU A 250 17.95 -18.40 3.32
CA LEU A 250 18.92 -17.56 2.63
C LEU A 250 20.34 -17.73 3.21
N TYR A 251 20.44 -17.87 4.52
CA TYR A 251 21.69 -17.82 5.25
C TYR A 251 21.80 -19.04 6.18
N ALA A 252 22.15 -20.18 5.58
CA ALA A 252 22.15 -21.49 6.25
C ALA A 252 23.02 -21.56 7.52
N ARG A 253 24.11 -20.78 7.59
CA ARG A 253 25.03 -20.75 8.73
C ARG A 253 24.54 -19.93 9.92
N VAL A 254 23.44 -19.19 9.81
CA VAL A 254 22.91 -18.42 10.93
C VAL A 254 22.30 -19.37 11.98
N GLU A 255 22.77 -19.29 13.21
CA GLU A 255 22.20 -20.04 14.34
C GLU A 255 21.13 -19.23 15.05
N ASP A 256 21.40 -17.93 15.27
CA ASP A 256 20.50 -17.02 15.96
C ASP A 256 20.77 -15.57 15.52
N PHE A 257 19.88 -14.67 15.90
CA PHE A 257 20.09 -13.23 15.84
C PHE A 257 19.65 -12.57 17.15
N SER A 258 20.30 -11.48 17.50
CA SER A 258 20.04 -10.75 18.72
C SER A 258 20.06 -9.24 18.48
N VAL A 259 19.41 -8.51 19.37
CA VAL A 259 19.42 -7.04 19.40
C VAL A 259 20.09 -6.60 20.71
N ARG A 260 21.08 -5.71 20.64
CA ARG A 260 21.73 -5.13 21.82
C ARG A 260 21.37 -3.66 21.91
N ILE A 261 20.97 -3.26 23.11
CA ILE A 261 20.61 -1.86 23.42
C ILE A 261 21.71 -1.31 24.33
N GLN A 262 22.31 -0.20 23.91
CA GLN A 262 23.38 0.45 24.67
C GLN A 262 23.36 1.97 24.39
N GLY A 263 23.39 2.79 25.44
CA GLY A 263 23.53 4.24 25.32
C GLY A 263 22.46 4.94 24.48
N GLY A 264 21.20 4.47 24.53
CA GLY A 264 20.11 5.05 23.76
C GLY A 264 20.10 4.67 22.27
N THR A 265 20.97 3.72 21.88
CA THR A 265 20.99 3.10 20.54
C THR A 265 20.82 1.59 20.63
N LEU A 266 20.41 0.99 19.55
CA LEU A 266 20.31 -0.45 19.42
C LEU A 266 20.95 -0.93 18.11
N GLN A 267 21.46 -2.15 18.10
CA GLN A 267 22.09 -2.76 16.95
C GLN A 267 21.71 -4.23 16.84
N VAL A 268 21.54 -4.71 15.61
CA VAL A 268 21.27 -6.12 15.28
C VAL A 268 22.60 -6.87 15.12
N PHE A 269 22.65 -8.09 15.65
CA PHE A 269 23.78 -9.01 15.55
C PHE A 269 23.30 -10.39 15.09
N PHE A 270 24.11 -11.04 14.26
CA PHE A 270 23.91 -12.43 13.84
C PHE A 270 24.93 -13.33 14.52
N HIS A 271 24.45 -14.50 14.96
CA HIS A 271 25.28 -15.58 15.51
C HIS A 271 25.39 -16.65 14.43
N GLU A 272 26.62 -16.95 14.01
CA GLU A 272 26.91 -17.94 12.98
C GLU A 272 27.60 -19.18 13.58
N GLU A 273 27.32 -20.32 12.99
CA GLU A 273 27.97 -21.57 13.28
C GLU A 273 29.49 -21.45 13.16
N GLY A 274 30.21 -21.89 14.20
CA GLY A 274 31.68 -21.88 14.24
C GLY A 274 32.33 -20.52 14.54
N LEU A 275 31.54 -19.46 14.81
CA LEU A 275 32.09 -18.17 15.24
C LEU A 275 31.88 -17.95 16.74
N SER A 276 32.95 -17.52 17.43
CA SER A 276 32.92 -17.23 18.87
C SER A 276 32.32 -15.85 19.20
N ALA A 277 32.18 -14.96 18.21
CA ALA A 277 31.64 -13.61 18.38
C ALA A 277 30.57 -13.30 17.33
N PRO A 278 29.51 -12.58 17.71
CA PRO A 278 28.42 -12.25 16.79
C PRO A 278 28.84 -11.20 15.76
N ILE A 279 28.26 -11.30 14.57
CA ILE A 279 28.48 -10.38 13.44
C ILE A 279 27.49 -9.23 13.54
N PRO A 280 27.92 -7.98 13.64
CA PRO A 280 27.02 -6.82 13.63
C PRO A 280 26.41 -6.58 12.24
N ALA A 281 25.22 -5.97 12.20
CA ALA A 281 24.52 -5.60 10.95
C ALA A 281 25.39 -4.79 9.98
N THR A 282 26.37 -4.02 10.49
CA THR A 282 27.36 -3.28 9.69
C THR A 282 28.19 -4.17 8.76
N ARG A 283 28.28 -5.48 9.02
CA ARG A 283 29.07 -6.46 8.27
C ARG A 283 28.23 -7.40 7.40
N LEU A 284 26.90 -7.35 7.52
CA LEU A 284 26.01 -8.17 6.69
C LEU A 284 26.01 -7.71 5.24
N SER A 285 25.71 -8.58 4.32
CA SER A 285 25.50 -8.22 2.91
C SER A 285 24.19 -7.43 2.72
N ASP A 286 24.09 -6.67 1.62
CA ASP A 286 22.86 -5.94 1.28
C ASP A 286 21.70 -6.91 1.09
N GLY A 287 21.91 -8.04 0.41
CA GLY A 287 20.90 -9.08 0.24
C GLY A 287 20.42 -9.67 1.55
N THR A 288 21.34 -9.93 2.52
CA THR A 288 20.94 -10.43 3.85
C THR A 288 20.09 -9.44 4.61
N LEU A 289 20.45 -8.15 4.58
CA LEU A 289 19.65 -7.10 5.22
C LEU A 289 18.30 -6.89 4.54
N ARG A 290 18.25 -6.90 3.21
CA ARG A 290 17.01 -6.81 2.44
C ARG A 290 16.06 -7.97 2.78
N TYR A 291 16.57 -9.17 2.80
CA TYR A 291 15.80 -10.35 3.19
C TYR A 291 15.29 -10.25 4.63
N LEU A 292 16.11 -9.75 5.56
CA LEU A 292 15.71 -9.53 6.93
C LEU A 292 14.57 -8.47 7.03
N CYS A 293 14.64 -7.38 6.26
CA CYS A 293 13.56 -6.41 6.15
C CYS A 293 12.27 -7.05 5.61
N LEU A 294 12.37 -7.86 4.54
CA LEU A 294 11.22 -8.58 3.99
C LEU A 294 10.60 -9.55 5.01
N LEU A 295 11.43 -10.32 5.73
CA LEU A 295 10.96 -11.20 6.80
C LEU A 295 10.25 -10.41 7.90
N THR A 296 10.81 -9.26 8.30
CA THR A 296 10.22 -8.38 9.31
C THR A 296 8.84 -7.88 8.90
N LEU A 297 8.62 -7.56 7.61
CA LEU A 297 7.32 -7.17 7.07
C LEU A 297 6.36 -8.36 6.98
N LEU A 298 6.80 -9.43 6.30
CA LEU A 298 5.92 -10.52 5.87
C LEU A 298 5.59 -11.50 7.01
N CYS A 299 6.46 -11.62 8.03
CA CYS A 299 6.20 -12.44 9.21
C CYS A 299 5.55 -11.65 10.36
N HIS A 300 5.27 -10.35 10.17
CA HIS A 300 4.66 -9.55 11.23
C HIS A 300 3.27 -10.07 11.59
N PRO A 301 2.96 -10.32 12.89
CA PRO A 301 1.67 -10.90 13.30
C PRO A 301 0.50 -9.93 13.19
N THR A 302 0.74 -8.64 13.32
CA THR A 302 -0.26 -7.55 13.27
C THR A 302 0.18 -6.45 12.30
N PRO A 303 0.26 -6.72 11.00
CA PRO A 303 0.74 -5.75 10.01
C PRO A 303 -0.27 -4.61 9.79
N PRO A 304 0.12 -3.51 9.12
CA PRO A 304 -0.79 -2.50 8.61
C PRO A 304 -1.87 -3.11 7.70
N PRO A 305 -3.01 -2.41 7.48
CA PRO A 305 -4.11 -2.94 6.69
C PRO A 305 -3.78 -3.14 5.21
N LEU A 306 -2.82 -2.39 4.68
CA LEU A 306 -2.28 -2.51 3.33
C LEU A 306 -0.77 -2.27 3.36
N VAL A 307 -0.01 -3.17 2.74
CA VAL A 307 1.44 -3.06 2.57
C VAL A 307 1.77 -3.15 1.07
N CYS A 308 2.45 -2.13 0.56
CA CYS A 308 2.96 -2.10 -0.81
C CYS A 308 4.47 -2.36 -0.80
N ILE A 309 4.94 -3.26 -1.68
CA ILE A 309 6.36 -3.61 -1.79
C ILE A 309 6.76 -3.53 -3.27
N GLU A 310 7.70 -2.67 -3.61
CA GLU A 310 8.26 -2.61 -4.95
C GLU A 310 9.48 -3.52 -5.05
N GLU A 311 9.47 -4.39 -6.07
CA GLU A 311 10.57 -5.24 -6.49
C GLU A 311 11.29 -5.95 -5.33
N PRO A 312 10.59 -6.80 -4.54
CA PRO A 312 11.19 -7.48 -3.39
C PRO A 312 12.40 -8.35 -3.76
N GLU A 313 12.51 -8.76 -5.01
CA GLU A 313 13.59 -9.58 -5.56
C GLU A 313 14.93 -8.84 -5.70
N LEU A 314 14.95 -7.51 -5.72
CA LEU A 314 16.17 -6.75 -5.96
C LEU A 314 17.30 -7.13 -4.99
N GLY A 315 18.46 -7.46 -5.54
CA GLY A 315 19.65 -7.81 -4.74
C GLY A 315 19.57 -9.12 -3.97
N LEU A 316 18.56 -9.95 -4.22
CA LEU A 316 18.41 -11.29 -3.67
C LEU A 316 18.85 -12.37 -4.66
N HIS A 317 19.34 -13.49 -4.13
CA HIS A 317 19.64 -14.64 -4.97
C HIS A 317 18.34 -15.29 -5.48
N PRO A 318 18.26 -15.73 -6.76
CA PRO A 318 17.04 -16.34 -7.31
C PRO A 318 16.48 -17.51 -6.51
N ASP A 319 17.33 -18.29 -5.86
CA ASP A 319 16.93 -19.47 -5.08
C ASP A 319 15.98 -19.16 -3.90
N VAL A 320 15.99 -17.93 -3.39
CA VAL A 320 15.10 -17.54 -2.27
C VAL A 320 13.78 -16.94 -2.73
N LEU A 321 13.62 -16.64 -4.02
CA LEU A 321 12.40 -16.01 -4.53
C LEU A 321 11.14 -16.89 -4.40
N PRO A 322 11.21 -18.22 -4.54
CA PRO A 322 10.08 -19.09 -4.21
C PRO A 322 9.65 -18.97 -2.75
N ASP A 323 10.58 -18.79 -1.80
CA ASP A 323 10.26 -18.55 -0.40
C ASP A 323 9.58 -17.21 -0.19
N ILE A 324 10.01 -16.16 -0.91
CA ILE A 324 9.32 -14.86 -0.90
C ILE A 324 7.88 -15.01 -1.41
N GLY A 325 7.65 -15.70 -2.50
CA GLY A 325 6.30 -15.96 -3.01
C GLY A 325 5.41 -16.68 -2.01
N ARG A 326 5.96 -17.69 -1.29
CA ARG A 326 5.27 -18.37 -0.19
C ARG A 326 4.94 -17.39 0.95
N LEU A 327 5.91 -16.58 1.38
CA LEU A 327 5.72 -15.58 2.45
C LEU A 327 4.69 -14.51 2.07
N LEU A 328 4.65 -14.07 0.81
CA LEU A 328 3.63 -13.14 0.32
C LEU A 328 2.22 -13.75 0.42
N ARG A 329 2.06 -15.02 0.03
CA ARG A 329 0.78 -15.75 0.18
C ARG A 329 0.38 -15.88 1.65
N GLU A 330 1.30 -16.26 2.53
CA GLU A 330 1.04 -16.36 3.97
C GLU A 330 0.70 -15.00 4.59
N ALA A 331 1.44 -13.94 4.26
CA ALA A 331 1.19 -12.59 4.76
C ALA A 331 -0.16 -12.04 4.27
N SER A 332 -0.58 -12.37 3.05
CA SER A 332 -1.85 -11.90 2.49
C SER A 332 -3.09 -12.39 3.24
N THR A 333 -2.95 -13.38 4.13
CA THR A 333 -4.04 -13.80 5.03
C THR A 333 -4.24 -12.83 6.21
N ARG A 334 -3.29 -11.95 6.49
CA ARG A 334 -3.28 -11.01 7.63
C ARG A 334 -3.32 -9.55 7.22
N THR A 335 -2.87 -9.24 6.00
CA THR A 335 -2.83 -7.89 5.44
C THR A 335 -3.07 -7.94 3.95
N GLN A 336 -3.58 -6.88 3.37
CA GLN A 336 -3.64 -6.75 1.92
C GLN A 336 -2.27 -6.36 1.39
N LEU A 337 -1.85 -7.02 0.30
CA LEU A 337 -0.55 -6.79 -0.34
C LEU A 337 -0.72 -6.29 -1.77
N ILE A 338 0.08 -5.29 -2.14
CA ILE A 338 0.31 -4.86 -3.52
C ILE A 338 1.83 -4.93 -3.75
N VAL A 339 2.25 -5.78 -4.68
CA VAL A 339 3.67 -6.06 -4.92
C VAL A 339 3.96 -5.85 -6.40
N THR A 340 5.03 -5.15 -6.74
CA THR A 340 5.52 -5.10 -8.13
C THR A 340 6.68 -6.06 -8.28
N THR A 341 6.81 -6.70 -9.44
CA THR A 341 7.96 -7.57 -9.73
C THR A 341 8.28 -7.64 -11.22
N HIS A 342 9.55 -7.89 -11.51
CA HIS A 342 10.08 -8.25 -12.83
C HIS A 342 10.65 -9.67 -12.86
N SER A 343 10.53 -10.43 -11.76
CA SER A 343 11.10 -11.76 -11.64
C SER A 343 10.12 -12.85 -12.09
N ASP A 344 10.48 -13.54 -13.15
CA ASP A 344 9.78 -14.75 -13.60
C ASP A 344 9.80 -15.88 -12.56
N THR A 345 10.87 -15.98 -11.78
CA THR A 345 10.99 -16.94 -10.68
C THR A 345 9.99 -16.66 -9.57
N LEU A 346 9.84 -15.37 -9.17
CA LEU A 346 8.82 -14.98 -8.17
C LEU A 346 7.41 -15.26 -8.71
N ILE A 347 7.15 -14.92 -9.99
CA ILE A 347 5.86 -15.20 -10.64
C ILE A 347 5.59 -16.69 -10.73
N SER A 348 6.60 -17.52 -11.04
CA SER A 348 6.48 -18.98 -11.05
C SER A 348 6.02 -19.56 -9.72
N SER A 349 6.43 -18.97 -8.60
CA SER A 349 6.00 -19.40 -7.26
C SER A 349 4.51 -19.14 -6.96
N LEU A 350 3.83 -18.36 -7.81
CA LEU A 350 2.41 -18.03 -7.72
C LEU A 350 1.53 -18.84 -8.69
N SER A 351 2.07 -19.87 -9.34
CA SER A 351 1.35 -20.71 -10.33
C SER A 351 0.08 -21.36 -9.77
N GLU A 352 0.02 -21.61 -8.46
CA GLU A 352 -1.18 -22.15 -7.79
C GLU A 352 -2.31 -21.12 -7.58
N VAL A 353 -1.96 -19.82 -7.56
CA VAL A 353 -2.84 -18.68 -7.32
C VAL A 353 -2.66 -17.60 -8.41
N PRO A 354 -2.82 -17.94 -9.69
CA PRO A 354 -2.57 -17.01 -10.80
C PRO A 354 -3.48 -15.79 -10.74
N GLU A 355 -4.63 -15.87 -10.11
CA GLU A 355 -5.54 -14.77 -9.86
C GLU A 355 -4.95 -13.69 -8.93
N SER A 356 -3.85 -13.97 -8.23
CA SER A 356 -3.11 -12.95 -7.49
C SER A 356 -2.29 -12.04 -8.40
N VAL A 357 -2.05 -12.42 -9.64
CA VAL A 357 -1.21 -11.69 -10.60
C VAL A 357 -2.05 -10.74 -11.46
N VAL A 358 -1.55 -9.53 -11.61
CA VAL A 358 -2.16 -8.43 -12.37
C VAL A 358 -1.18 -7.97 -13.44
N VAL A 359 -1.57 -8.06 -14.67
CA VAL A 359 -0.80 -7.56 -15.81
C VAL A 359 -1.08 -6.08 -15.99
N CYS A 360 -0.02 -5.28 -16.02
CA CYS A 360 -0.06 -3.85 -16.28
C CYS A 360 0.47 -3.58 -17.68
N GLU A 361 -0.34 -2.96 -18.52
CA GLU A 361 -0.01 -2.62 -19.90
C GLU A 361 -0.28 -1.15 -20.19
N GLN A 362 0.52 -0.56 -21.06
CA GLN A 362 0.31 0.80 -21.53
C GLN A 362 -0.41 0.76 -22.86
N GLU A 363 -1.63 1.26 -22.89
CA GLU A 363 -2.45 1.43 -24.09
C GLU A 363 -2.55 2.90 -24.50
N GLN A 364 -3.22 3.21 -25.62
CA GLN A 364 -3.39 4.59 -26.09
C GLN A 364 -4.13 5.48 -25.06
N GLY A 365 -5.04 4.88 -24.27
CA GLY A 365 -5.82 5.54 -23.24
C GLY A 365 -5.14 5.62 -21.86
N GLY A 366 -3.93 5.07 -21.71
CA GLY A 366 -3.19 5.03 -20.44
C GLY A 366 -2.94 3.62 -19.92
N THR A 367 -2.55 3.51 -18.66
CA THR A 367 -2.35 2.23 -17.99
C THR A 367 -3.65 1.44 -17.85
N VAL A 368 -3.61 0.19 -18.28
CA VAL A 368 -4.68 -0.79 -18.10
C VAL A 368 -4.18 -1.91 -17.18
N LEU A 369 -5.03 -2.29 -16.22
CA LEU A 369 -4.78 -3.37 -15.27
C LEU A 369 -5.68 -4.56 -15.60
N ARG A 370 -5.08 -5.73 -15.79
CA ARG A 370 -5.82 -6.96 -16.12
C ARG A 370 -5.40 -8.09 -15.18
N ARG A 371 -6.33 -8.60 -14.39
CA ARG A 371 -6.10 -9.75 -13.52
C ARG A 371 -6.11 -11.04 -14.33
N LEU A 372 -5.18 -11.94 -13.99
CA LEU A 372 -5.17 -13.26 -14.59
C LEU A 372 -6.34 -14.10 -14.07
N GLU A 373 -6.90 -14.91 -14.94
CA GLU A 373 -8.02 -15.82 -14.65
C GLU A 373 -7.53 -17.26 -14.69
N LYS A 374 -7.66 -17.98 -13.58
CA LYS A 374 -7.15 -19.35 -13.42
C LYS A 374 -7.70 -20.30 -14.49
N ASP A 375 -8.98 -20.19 -14.80
CA ASP A 375 -9.66 -21.09 -15.75
C ASP A 375 -9.09 -20.93 -17.15
N LYS A 376 -8.74 -19.70 -17.57
CA LYS A 376 -8.14 -19.43 -18.89
C LYS A 376 -6.69 -19.93 -19.01
N LEU A 377 -6.03 -20.16 -17.87
CA LEU A 377 -4.62 -20.59 -17.83
C LEU A 377 -4.46 -22.08 -17.51
N SER A 378 -5.53 -22.81 -17.28
CA SER A 378 -5.50 -24.20 -16.80
C SER A 378 -4.70 -25.13 -17.73
N GLU A 379 -4.83 -24.98 -19.04
CA GLU A 379 -4.08 -25.77 -20.01
C GLU A 379 -2.57 -25.45 -19.99
N TRP A 380 -2.20 -24.16 -19.93
CA TRP A 380 -0.82 -23.71 -19.82
C TRP A 380 -0.17 -24.17 -18.52
N LEU A 381 -0.84 -23.97 -17.39
CA LEU A 381 -0.33 -24.32 -16.05
C LEU A 381 -0.24 -25.83 -15.80
N SER A 382 -0.85 -26.65 -16.65
CA SER A 382 -0.65 -28.10 -16.62
C SER A 382 0.72 -28.55 -17.14
N ARG A 383 1.44 -27.68 -17.87
CA ARG A 383 2.71 -27.98 -18.53
C ARG A 383 3.85 -27.05 -18.15
N TYR A 384 3.54 -25.81 -17.78
CA TYR A 384 4.50 -24.74 -17.54
C TYR A 384 4.15 -24.00 -16.24
N SER A 385 5.16 -23.44 -15.59
CA SER A 385 4.96 -22.48 -14.51
C SER A 385 4.45 -21.14 -15.05
N LEU A 386 3.83 -20.33 -14.20
CA LEU A 386 3.29 -19.03 -14.58
C LEU A 386 4.37 -18.08 -15.14
N GLY A 387 5.59 -18.11 -14.58
CA GLY A 387 6.71 -17.31 -15.06
C GLY A 387 7.21 -17.78 -16.44
N GLU A 388 7.16 -19.08 -16.75
CA GLU A 388 7.49 -19.59 -18.08
C GLU A 388 6.46 -19.13 -19.12
N VAL A 389 5.16 -19.20 -18.80
CA VAL A 389 4.07 -18.70 -19.66
C VAL A 389 4.23 -17.19 -19.90
N TRP A 390 4.63 -16.43 -18.87
CA TRP A 390 4.91 -14.99 -19.02
C TRP A 390 6.09 -14.74 -19.97
N ARG A 391 7.20 -15.47 -19.82
CA ARG A 391 8.36 -15.35 -20.73
C ARG A 391 8.03 -15.69 -22.18
N MET A 392 7.07 -16.59 -22.41
CA MET A 392 6.57 -16.92 -23.76
C MET A 392 5.73 -15.80 -24.38
N GLY A 393 5.33 -14.79 -23.59
CA GLY A 393 4.49 -13.67 -24.04
C GLY A 393 2.98 -13.92 -23.99
N GLU A 394 2.55 -15.09 -23.52
CA GLU A 394 1.14 -15.52 -23.53
C GLU A 394 0.26 -14.80 -22.50
N LEU A 395 0.87 -14.20 -21.48
CA LEU A 395 0.14 -13.45 -20.47
C LEU A 395 -0.04 -11.96 -20.82
N GLY A 396 0.69 -11.45 -21.80
CA GLY A 396 0.85 -10.02 -22.06
C GLY A 396 1.86 -9.38 -21.08
N GLY A 397 1.96 -8.05 -21.14
CA GLY A 397 2.89 -7.33 -20.26
C GLY A 397 4.37 -7.56 -20.60
N ASN A 398 4.70 -8.06 -21.76
CA ASN A 398 6.05 -8.28 -22.25
C ASN A 398 6.42 -7.26 -23.33
N ARG A 399 7.72 -7.04 -23.53
CA ARG A 399 8.22 -6.15 -24.59
C ARG A 399 8.39 -6.85 -25.94
N TRP A 400 8.23 -8.14 -26.02
CA TRP A 400 8.44 -9.01 -27.17
C TRP A 400 7.20 -9.82 -27.51
#